data_56c6409af147db6ba2d1b1a57eb4e0e4
#
_entry.id   56c6409af147db6ba2d1b1a57eb4e0e4
#
_cell.length_a   1.000
_cell.length_b   1.000
_cell.length_c   1.000
_cell.angle_alpha   90.00
_cell.angle_beta   90.00
_cell.angle_gamma   90.00
#
_symmetry.space_group_name_H-M   'P 1'
#
loop_
_entity.id
_entity.type
_entity.pdbx_description
1 polymer ?
#
loop_
_entity_poly.entity_id
_entity_poly.type
_entity_poly.pdbx_seq_one_letter_code
_entity_poly.pdbx_strand_id
1 'polypeptide(L)'
;MDEPNLYTVIARLQRCNESYDDLYVNVGVRSYTVTPDGGFSINGVPTPLRGVSRHQDRLYKGNALSIDDHYEDAQMIKEVGANTIRLAHYQHSQDFYNACDSIGFAVWAEIPFISVFKPGEDAHAHCRREMTELIIQNYNHPSIMFWGISNEILIGGISQELVERHHDLQKLCKELDPTRSTTIAHVSHTPTDGPMHHITDLESYNHYFGWYGGKIEDNGPWLDKFHAEHPDICLGVSEYGCEGIINWHSSTPQCKDYTEEYQAVYHEYMAQAFEDRPWIWASHVWNMFDFGCAARNEGGVAGRNNKGLVTIDRKTRKDSFYLYQAYWTKDPMVHINGRRYAQRAGETTEVKVYSNQDCVTLYLNGKEVGTQQAHRVFHFTVALAEGFNTLLAVAGSAKDCITLEKVEKEPACYTLPEFNERQEGVANWFKQMGSLDLESPMEFPEGYYNIKDSMAELAKNEEAFAIVAKAVKLVTNFDLK
;
A
#
# COMPACT_ATOMS: atom_id res chain seq x y z
N MET A 1 -5.20 19.77 -8.37
CA MET A 1 -5.84 18.56 -7.80
C MET A 1 -7.07 18.91 -6.95
N ASP A 2 -7.06 20.04 -6.28
CA ASP A 2 -8.25 20.46 -5.48
C ASP A 2 -9.40 20.99 -6.36
N GLU A 3 -9.09 21.49 -7.58
CA GLU A 3 -10.07 21.98 -8.56
C GLU A 3 -9.80 21.35 -9.94
N PRO A 4 -10.18 20.08 -10.14
CA PRO A 4 -9.98 19.40 -11.42
C PRO A 4 -10.96 19.93 -12.47
N ASN A 5 -10.42 20.67 -13.45
CA ASN A 5 -11.23 21.20 -14.55
C ASN A 5 -11.14 20.26 -15.75
N LEU A 6 -12.29 19.73 -16.16
CA LEU A 6 -12.44 18.90 -17.35
C LEU A 6 -13.05 19.70 -18.49
N TYR A 7 -12.57 19.44 -19.69
CA TYR A 7 -13.10 19.98 -20.94
C TYR A 7 -13.67 18.83 -21.77
N THR A 8 -14.82 19.01 -22.37
CA THR A 8 -15.39 18.04 -23.29
C THR A 8 -15.00 18.38 -24.72
N VAL A 9 -14.24 17.49 -25.35
CA VAL A 9 -13.95 17.53 -26.79
C VAL A 9 -15.04 16.78 -27.51
N ILE A 10 -15.65 17.41 -28.55
CA ILE A 10 -16.69 16.81 -29.40
C ILE A 10 -16.08 16.59 -30.76
N ALA A 11 -15.96 15.32 -31.17
CA ALA A 11 -15.62 14.96 -32.54
C ALA A 11 -16.89 14.61 -33.27
N ARG A 12 -17.21 15.39 -34.33
CA ARG A 12 -18.46 15.24 -35.05
C ARG A 12 -18.23 14.78 -36.50
N LEU A 13 -18.85 13.65 -36.86
CA LEU A 13 -18.87 13.19 -38.24
C LEU A 13 -20.06 13.83 -38.99
N GLN A 14 -19.75 14.66 -40.00
CA GLN A 14 -20.78 15.35 -40.78
C GLN A 14 -20.61 15.10 -42.27
N ARG A 15 -21.75 15.06 -42.96
CA ARG A 15 -21.82 15.08 -44.43
C ARG A 15 -22.94 16.02 -44.87
N CYS A 16 -22.63 16.99 -45.71
CA CYS A 16 -23.60 17.97 -46.24
C CYS A 16 -24.42 18.68 -45.13
N ASN A 17 -23.79 19.07 -44.03
CA ASN A 17 -24.37 19.69 -42.83
C ASN A 17 -25.28 18.78 -41.99
N GLU A 18 -25.41 17.49 -42.31
CA GLU A 18 -26.08 16.50 -41.48
C GLU A 18 -25.05 15.82 -40.56
N SER A 19 -25.33 15.75 -39.26
CA SER A 19 -24.51 15.01 -38.31
C SER A 19 -24.89 13.54 -38.36
N TYR A 20 -23.87 12.68 -38.52
CA TYR A 20 -24.02 11.22 -38.55
C TYR A 20 -23.66 10.58 -37.22
N ASP A 21 -22.65 11.12 -36.55
CA ASP A 21 -22.19 10.61 -35.27
C ASP A 21 -21.44 11.70 -34.50
N ASP A 22 -21.55 11.66 -33.17
CA ASP A 22 -20.81 12.56 -32.25
C ASP A 22 -20.10 11.71 -31.18
N LEU A 23 -18.78 11.88 -31.06
CA LEU A 23 -17.98 11.32 -30.00
C LEU A 23 -17.65 12.40 -28.98
N TYR A 24 -17.92 12.14 -27.70
CA TYR A 24 -17.63 13.04 -26.59
C TYR A 24 -16.48 12.46 -25.75
N VAL A 25 -15.42 13.22 -25.56
CA VAL A 25 -14.26 12.82 -24.78
C VAL A 25 -13.92 13.90 -23.75
N ASN A 26 -13.85 13.52 -22.49
CA ASN A 26 -13.36 14.42 -21.44
C ASN A 26 -11.83 14.43 -21.44
N VAL A 27 -11.26 15.62 -21.37
CA VAL A 27 -9.81 15.85 -21.30
C VAL A 27 -9.52 16.89 -20.23
N GLY A 28 -8.29 16.86 -19.70
CA GLY A 28 -7.79 17.86 -18.75
C GLY A 28 -6.41 18.34 -19.16
N VAL A 29 -6.11 19.61 -18.89
CA VAL A 29 -4.81 20.21 -19.17
C VAL A 29 -4.02 20.33 -17.89
N ARG A 30 -2.87 19.70 -17.83
CA ARG A 30 -1.93 19.76 -16.71
C ARG A 30 -0.49 19.58 -17.20
N SER A 31 0.44 20.05 -16.39
CA SER A 31 1.86 19.70 -16.49
C SER A 31 2.34 19.16 -15.15
N TYR A 32 3.30 18.27 -15.17
CA TYR A 32 3.95 17.81 -13.95
C TYR A 32 5.44 17.52 -14.21
N THR A 33 6.19 17.51 -13.13
CA THR A 33 7.60 17.13 -13.11
C THR A 33 7.88 16.26 -11.89
N VAL A 34 8.83 15.37 -12.03
CA VAL A 34 9.37 14.59 -10.92
C VAL A 34 10.88 14.73 -10.93
N THR A 35 11.46 15.08 -9.80
CA THR A 35 12.91 15.19 -9.64
C THR A 35 13.38 14.46 -8.39
N PRO A 36 14.64 13.97 -8.35
CA PRO A 36 15.13 13.20 -7.20
C PRO A 36 15.02 13.95 -5.87
N ASP A 37 15.41 15.24 -5.84
CA ASP A 37 15.40 16.04 -4.60
C ASP A 37 14.07 16.76 -4.34
N GLY A 38 13.33 17.10 -5.40
CA GLY A 38 12.10 17.89 -5.31
C GLY A 38 10.82 17.05 -5.26
N GLY A 39 10.91 15.74 -5.49
CA GLY A 39 9.73 14.87 -5.59
C GLY A 39 8.81 15.29 -6.74
N PHE A 40 7.51 15.20 -6.54
CA PHE A 40 6.49 15.50 -7.54
C PHE A 40 5.98 16.93 -7.43
N SER A 41 5.83 17.59 -8.58
CA SER A 41 5.20 18.90 -8.71
C SER A 41 4.16 18.89 -9.83
N ILE A 42 3.01 19.51 -9.62
CA ILE A 42 1.96 19.68 -10.63
C ILE A 42 1.70 21.15 -10.89
N ASN A 43 1.67 21.55 -12.17
CA ASN A 43 1.48 22.95 -12.60
C ASN A 43 2.45 23.91 -11.90
N GLY A 44 3.68 23.46 -11.66
CA GLY A 44 4.73 24.24 -10.99
C GLY A 44 4.61 24.30 -9.45
N VAL A 45 3.65 23.59 -8.85
CA VAL A 45 3.45 23.55 -7.39
C VAL A 45 3.99 22.23 -6.83
N PRO A 46 4.96 22.23 -5.90
CA PRO A 46 5.39 21.03 -5.19
C PRO A 46 4.19 20.37 -4.49
N THR A 47 3.96 19.11 -4.80
CA THR A 47 2.78 18.38 -4.33
C THR A 47 3.16 16.92 -4.07
N PRO A 48 3.75 16.60 -2.92
CA PRO A 48 4.08 15.22 -2.60
C PRO A 48 2.85 14.31 -2.77
N LEU A 49 2.99 13.25 -3.56
CA LEU A 49 1.90 12.32 -3.77
C LEU A 49 1.83 11.35 -2.59
N ARG A 50 0.71 11.41 -1.87
CA ARG A 50 0.41 10.57 -0.71
C ARG A 50 -0.95 9.94 -0.90
N GLY A 51 -0.99 8.63 -0.90
CA GLY A 51 -2.23 7.95 -1.20
C GLY A 51 -2.22 6.46 -0.92
N VAL A 52 -3.01 5.75 -1.69
CA VAL A 52 -3.37 4.36 -1.43
C VAL A 52 -3.31 3.52 -2.70
N SER A 53 -3.13 2.22 -2.55
CA SER A 53 -3.41 1.24 -3.61
C SER A 53 -4.87 0.77 -3.52
N ARG A 54 -5.43 0.33 -4.65
CA ARG A 54 -6.79 -0.22 -4.72
C ARG A 54 -6.81 -1.49 -5.57
N HIS A 55 -7.41 -2.56 -5.02
CA HIS A 55 -7.95 -3.66 -5.82
C HIS A 55 -9.41 -3.40 -6.20
N GLN A 56 -9.82 -3.88 -7.37
CA GLN A 56 -11.18 -3.70 -7.90
C GLN A 56 -12.07 -4.85 -7.47
N ASP A 57 -12.33 -4.96 -6.15
CA ASP A 57 -13.23 -5.98 -5.61
C ASP A 57 -14.07 -5.47 -4.43
N ARG A 58 -15.16 -6.15 -4.16
CA ARG A 58 -15.99 -5.97 -2.96
C ARG A 58 -16.53 -7.30 -2.44
N LEU A 59 -16.82 -7.32 -1.15
CA LEU A 59 -17.45 -8.46 -0.50
C LEU A 59 -18.75 -8.86 -1.23
N TYR A 60 -18.87 -10.13 -1.58
CA TYR A 60 -19.99 -10.76 -2.30
C TYR A 60 -20.18 -10.34 -3.78
N LYS A 61 -19.42 -9.38 -4.27
CA LYS A 61 -19.47 -8.94 -5.65
C LYS A 61 -18.25 -9.39 -6.46
N GLY A 62 -17.11 -9.65 -5.81
CA GLY A 62 -15.85 -9.82 -6.51
C GLY A 62 -15.58 -8.57 -7.37
N ASN A 63 -15.19 -8.78 -8.62
CA ASN A 63 -14.91 -7.69 -9.57
C ASN A 63 -16.14 -7.17 -10.32
N ALA A 64 -17.35 -7.70 -10.08
CA ALA A 64 -18.58 -7.28 -10.73
C ALA A 64 -19.17 -6.02 -10.06
N LEU A 65 -18.42 -4.92 -10.14
CA LEU A 65 -18.77 -3.64 -9.51
C LEU A 65 -19.66 -2.79 -10.42
N SER A 66 -20.60 -2.06 -9.81
CA SER A 66 -21.39 -1.03 -10.47
C SER A 66 -20.67 0.32 -10.50
N ILE A 67 -21.16 1.26 -11.27
CA ILE A 67 -20.70 2.65 -11.30
C ILE A 67 -20.71 3.24 -9.88
N ASP A 68 -21.79 3.03 -9.13
CA ASP A 68 -21.93 3.54 -7.76
C ASP A 68 -20.86 2.96 -6.83
N ASP A 69 -20.51 1.69 -6.97
CA ASP A 69 -19.43 1.05 -6.20
C ASP A 69 -18.07 1.73 -6.45
N HIS A 70 -17.79 2.08 -7.70
CA HIS A 70 -16.55 2.78 -8.08
C HIS A 70 -16.50 4.19 -7.52
N TYR A 71 -17.59 4.95 -7.61
CA TYR A 71 -17.67 6.29 -7.07
C TYR A 71 -17.62 6.30 -5.54
N GLU A 72 -18.25 5.36 -4.85
CA GLU A 72 -18.17 5.21 -3.41
C GLU A 72 -16.73 4.96 -2.95
N ASP A 73 -16.00 4.05 -3.61
CA ASP A 73 -14.58 3.81 -3.32
C ASP A 73 -13.75 5.09 -3.53
N ALA A 74 -13.96 5.80 -4.63
CA ALA A 74 -13.26 7.04 -4.93
C ALA A 74 -13.55 8.15 -3.89
N GLN A 75 -14.80 8.26 -3.43
CA GLN A 75 -15.18 9.21 -2.37
C GLN A 75 -14.50 8.88 -1.03
N MET A 76 -14.43 7.60 -0.65
CA MET A 76 -13.72 7.18 0.57
C MET A 76 -12.21 7.47 0.48
N ILE A 77 -11.61 7.31 -0.70
CA ILE A 77 -10.22 7.67 -0.95
C ILE A 77 -10.02 9.19 -0.86
N LYS A 78 -10.98 9.99 -1.31
CA LYS A 78 -10.95 11.44 -1.12
C LYS A 78 -11.14 11.83 0.34
N GLU A 79 -12.01 11.15 1.06
CA GLU A 79 -12.30 11.38 2.48
C GLU A 79 -11.06 11.21 3.37
N VAL A 80 -10.22 10.20 3.09
CA VAL A 80 -8.95 10.02 3.83
C VAL A 80 -7.92 11.11 3.51
N GLY A 81 -8.16 11.91 2.48
CA GLY A 81 -7.28 12.99 2.04
C GLY A 81 -6.21 12.57 1.02
N ALA A 82 -6.28 11.35 0.49
CA ALA A 82 -5.36 10.91 -0.56
C ALA A 82 -5.43 11.79 -1.81
N ASN A 83 -4.29 12.03 -2.44
CA ASN A 83 -4.19 12.77 -3.71
C ASN A 83 -3.66 11.90 -4.86
N THR A 84 -3.27 10.65 -4.58
CA THR A 84 -2.81 9.68 -5.56
C THR A 84 -3.39 8.30 -5.29
N ILE A 85 -3.54 7.51 -6.35
CA ILE A 85 -4.02 6.12 -6.26
C ILE A 85 -3.18 5.25 -7.19
N ARG A 86 -2.69 4.12 -6.68
CA ARG A 86 -2.14 3.05 -7.51
C ARG A 86 -3.21 1.99 -7.75
N LEU A 87 -3.54 1.75 -9.01
CA LEU A 87 -4.56 0.79 -9.43
C LEU A 87 -3.90 -0.58 -9.66
N ALA A 88 -3.75 -1.30 -8.58
CA ALA A 88 -3.04 -2.57 -8.53
C ALA A 88 -3.96 -3.74 -8.95
N HIS A 89 -3.45 -4.70 -9.65
CA HIS A 89 -2.20 -4.81 -10.44
C HIS A 89 -2.56 -5.00 -11.91
N TYR A 90 -3.62 -4.36 -12.38
CA TYR A 90 -4.26 -4.57 -13.68
C TYR A 90 -5.11 -3.35 -14.06
N GLN A 91 -5.51 -3.28 -15.33
CA GLN A 91 -6.41 -2.24 -15.80
C GLN A 91 -7.76 -2.30 -15.05
N HIS A 92 -8.16 -1.17 -14.46
CA HIS A 92 -9.45 -1.02 -13.79
C HIS A 92 -10.56 -0.60 -14.75
N SER A 93 -11.80 -0.51 -14.23
CA SER A 93 -12.97 -0.05 -15.00
C SER A 93 -12.82 1.41 -15.42
N GLN A 94 -13.34 1.73 -16.62
CA GLN A 94 -13.45 3.11 -17.12
C GLN A 94 -14.22 4.01 -16.15
N ASP A 95 -15.21 3.46 -15.45
CA ASP A 95 -15.99 4.21 -14.45
C ASP A 95 -15.11 4.69 -13.30
N PHE A 96 -14.12 3.89 -12.89
CA PHE A 96 -13.18 4.31 -11.84
C PHE A 96 -12.20 5.37 -12.34
N TYR A 97 -11.69 5.28 -13.57
CA TYR A 97 -10.89 6.35 -14.17
C TYR A 97 -11.67 7.64 -14.29
N ASN A 98 -12.95 7.57 -14.73
CA ASN A 98 -13.84 8.74 -14.77
C ASN A 98 -14.04 9.38 -13.39
N ALA A 99 -14.19 8.57 -12.34
CA ALA A 99 -14.27 9.06 -10.96
C ALA A 99 -12.95 9.74 -10.54
N CYS A 100 -11.79 9.15 -10.87
CA CYS A 100 -10.47 9.75 -10.61
C CYS A 100 -10.28 11.10 -11.32
N ASP A 101 -10.72 11.20 -12.59
CA ASP A 101 -10.68 12.46 -13.35
C ASP A 101 -11.51 13.55 -12.68
N SER A 102 -12.74 13.21 -12.27
CA SER A 102 -13.68 14.17 -11.68
C SER A 102 -13.27 14.64 -10.28
N ILE A 103 -12.57 13.79 -9.51
CA ILE A 103 -12.11 14.10 -8.15
C ILE A 103 -10.72 14.77 -8.15
N GLY A 104 -9.92 14.52 -9.20
CA GLY A 104 -8.58 15.11 -9.37
C GLY A 104 -7.45 14.31 -8.73
N PHE A 105 -7.50 12.98 -8.77
CA PHE A 105 -6.40 12.13 -8.33
C PHE A 105 -5.27 12.08 -9.36
N ALA A 106 -4.03 11.86 -8.87
CA ALA A 106 -2.94 11.37 -9.69
C ALA A 106 -2.97 9.83 -9.70
N VAL A 107 -3.10 9.22 -10.87
CA VAL A 107 -3.29 7.77 -11.00
C VAL A 107 -2.03 7.12 -11.57
N TRP A 108 -1.63 6.03 -10.93
CA TRP A 108 -0.72 5.04 -11.46
C TRP A 108 -1.55 3.84 -11.94
N ALA A 109 -1.58 3.60 -13.25
CA ALA A 109 -2.22 2.45 -13.89
C ALA A 109 -1.17 1.47 -14.39
N GLU A 110 -1.39 0.17 -14.23
CA GLU A 110 -0.39 -0.87 -14.53
C GLU A 110 -0.99 -2.10 -15.20
N ILE A 111 -0.13 -2.90 -15.84
CA ILE A 111 -0.47 -4.21 -16.41
C ILE A 111 -0.18 -5.33 -15.40
N PRO A 112 -0.84 -6.50 -15.50
CA PRO A 112 -0.66 -7.62 -14.56
C PRO A 112 0.62 -8.43 -14.83
N PHE A 113 1.76 -7.76 -15.03
CA PHE A 113 3.06 -8.38 -15.14
C PHE A 113 3.72 -8.44 -13.77
N ILE A 114 3.42 -9.53 -13.03
CA ILE A 114 3.71 -9.64 -11.60
C ILE A 114 4.47 -10.89 -11.23
N SER A 115 5.33 -10.78 -10.22
CA SER A 115 5.98 -11.81 -9.40
C SER A 115 6.91 -12.76 -10.15
N VAL A 116 6.47 -13.45 -11.20
CA VAL A 116 7.26 -14.46 -11.89
C VAL A 116 7.26 -14.23 -13.39
N PHE A 117 8.44 -14.07 -13.95
CA PHE A 117 8.64 -13.96 -15.39
C PHE A 117 8.43 -15.31 -16.09
N LYS A 118 7.55 -15.31 -17.09
CA LYS A 118 7.40 -16.44 -18.01
C LYS A 118 8.16 -16.11 -19.30
N PRO A 119 9.24 -16.83 -19.62
CA PRO A 119 10.02 -16.58 -20.83
C PRO A 119 9.25 -16.93 -22.10
N GLY A 120 9.70 -16.39 -23.22
CA GLY A 120 9.21 -16.71 -24.55
C GLY A 120 8.40 -15.59 -25.22
N GLU A 121 8.38 -15.64 -26.57
CA GLU A 121 7.80 -14.60 -27.41
C GLU A 121 6.29 -14.43 -27.21
N ASP A 122 5.53 -15.50 -27.02
CA ASP A 122 4.08 -15.44 -26.85
C ASP A 122 3.69 -14.72 -25.54
N ALA A 123 4.41 -14.99 -24.44
CA ALA A 123 4.20 -14.33 -23.16
C ALA A 123 4.53 -12.84 -23.26
N HIS A 124 5.64 -12.51 -23.93
CA HIS A 124 6.03 -11.12 -24.15
C HIS A 124 5.06 -10.37 -25.05
N ALA A 125 4.63 -10.98 -26.17
CA ALA A 125 3.63 -10.40 -27.06
C ALA A 125 2.30 -10.12 -26.32
N HIS A 126 1.96 -10.95 -25.33
CA HIS A 126 0.81 -10.71 -24.46
C HIS A 126 0.99 -9.45 -23.59
N CYS A 127 2.12 -9.31 -22.89
CA CYS A 127 2.43 -8.11 -22.09
C CYS A 127 2.41 -6.83 -22.96
N ARG A 128 3.00 -6.90 -24.16
CA ARG A 128 2.97 -5.76 -25.10
C ARG A 128 1.55 -5.39 -25.51
N ARG A 129 0.69 -6.38 -25.79
CA ARG A 129 -0.72 -6.14 -26.13
C ARG A 129 -1.46 -5.50 -24.97
N GLU A 130 -1.33 -6.02 -23.74
CA GLU A 130 -1.98 -5.44 -22.56
C GLU A 130 -1.52 -4.00 -22.30
N MET A 131 -0.21 -3.72 -22.41
CA MET A 131 0.30 -2.36 -22.27
C MET A 131 -0.25 -1.43 -23.37
N THR A 132 -0.33 -1.91 -24.60
CA THR A 132 -0.91 -1.14 -25.73
C THR A 132 -2.38 -0.82 -25.47
N GLU A 133 -3.16 -1.81 -25.05
CA GLU A 133 -4.58 -1.64 -24.73
C GLU A 133 -4.77 -0.68 -23.55
N LEU A 134 -3.99 -0.84 -22.48
CA LEU A 134 -4.02 0.05 -21.30
C LEU A 134 -3.79 1.50 -21.72
N ILE A 135 -2.75 1.77 -22.51
CA ILE A 135 -2.39 3.14 -22.90
C ILE A 135 -3.44 3.72 -23.87
N ILE A 136 -3.79 2.99 -24.93
CA ILE A 136 -4.69 3.52 -25.98
C ILE A 136 -6.08 3.76 -25.42
N GLN A 137 -6.63 2.84 -24.63
CA GLN A 137 -7.97 2.97 -24.06
C GLN A 137 -8.07 4.10 -23.04
N ASN A 138 -6.98 4.41 -22.34
CA ASN A 138 -6.98 5.36 -21.23
C ASN A 138 -6.20 6.64 -21.52
N TYR A 139 -5.78 6.87 -22.75
CA TYR A 139 -4.91 7.99 -23.14
C TYR A 139 -5.49 9.35 -22.74
N ASN A 140 -6.81 9.51 -22.84
CA ASN A 140 -7.50 10.78 -22.61
C ASN A 140 -7.81 11.06 -21.12
N HIS A 141 -7.61 10.10 -20.21
CA HIS A 141 -7.81 10.32 -18.77
C HIS A 141 -6.74 11.24 -18.20
N PRO A 142 -7.07 12.49 -17.81
CA PRO A 142 -6.08 13.42 -17.27
C PRO A 142 -5.55 13.03 -15.89
N SER A 143 -6.28 12.22 -15.13
CA SER A 143 -5.83 11.69 -13.85
C SER A 143 -4.65 10.75 -13.98
N ILE A 144 -4.55 9.95 -15.05
CA ILE A 144 -3.43 9.04 -15.25
C ILE A 144 -2.16 9.85 -15.52
N MET A 145 -1.14 9.63 -14.69
CA MET A 145 0.17 10.29 -14.79
C MET A 145 1.31 9.29 -14.94
N PHE A 146 1.08 8.03 -14.53
CA PHE A 146 2.13 7.01 -14.50
C PHE A 146 1.65 5.70 -15.10
N TRP A 147 2.47 5.09 -15.97
CA TRP A 147 2.28 3.75 -16.51
C TRP A 147 3.20 2.77 -15.77
N GLY A 148 2.61 1.80 -15.07
CA GLY A 148 3.34 0.75 -14.37
C GLY A 148 3.67 -0.42 -15.29
N ILE A 149 4.95 -0.79 -15.37
CA ILE A 149 5.41 -1.85 -16.26
C ILE A 149 5.30 -3.22 -15.59
N SER A 150 5.72 -3.33 -14.33
CA SER A 150 5.68 -4.59 -13.59
C SER A 150 5.63 -4.38 -12.08
N ASN A 151 5.24 -5.45 -11.37
CA ASN A 151 5.21 -5.51 -9.91
C ASN A 151 5.95 -6.75 -9.39
N GLU A 152 6.91 -6.55 -8.49
CA GLU A 152 7.63 -7.60 -7.76
C GLU A 152 8.18 -8.74 -8.63
N ILE A 153 8.48 -8.44 -9.89
CA ILE A 153 8.80 -9.45 -10.90
C ILE A 153 10.06 -10.25 -10.57
N LEU A 154 10.93 -9.74 -9.68
CA LEU A 154 12.16 -10.42 -9.27
C LEU A 154 11.95 -11.48 -8.18
N ILE A 155 10.72 -11.70 -7.70
CA ILE A 155 10.39 -12.86 -6.85
C ILE A 155 10.76 -14.16 -7.56
N GLY A 156 10.52 -14.24 -8.88
CA GLY A 156 10.93 -15.37 -9.72
C GLY A 156 12.39 -15.38 -10.12
N GLY A 157 13.21 -14.42 -9.62
CA GLY A 157 14.60 -14.26 -10.01
C GLY A 157 14.80 -13.35 -11.22
N ILE A 158 16.06 -13.11 -11.58
CA ILE A 158 16.44 -12.24 -12.69
C ILE A 158 17.04 -13.07 -13.83
N SER A 159 16.74 -12.67 -15.07
CA SER A 159 17.36 -13.20 -16.27
C SER A 159 17.66 -12.07 -17.27
N GLN A 160 18.58 -12.31 -18.18
CA GLN A 160 18.90 -11.36 -19.25
C GLN A 160 17.65 -11.07 -20.11
N GLU A 161 16.87 -12.09 -20.44
CA GLU A 161 15.64 -11.93 -21.20
C GLU A 161 14.63 -11.03 -20.46
N LEU A 162 14.46 -11.20 -19.15
CA LEU A 162 13.57 -10.34 -18.35
C LEU A 162 13.97 -8.86 -18.46
N VAL A 163 15.25 -8.54 -18.35
CA VAL A 163 15.77 -7.17 -18.48
C VAL A 163 15.49 -6.61 -19.87
N GLU A 164 15.77 -7.38 -20.93
CA GLU A 164 15.51 -6.99 -22.33
C GLU A 164 14.02 -6.74 -22.58
N ARG A 165 13.12 -7.56 -22.00
CA ARG A 165 11.67 -7.38 -22.13
C ARG A 165 11.17 -6.11 -21.41
N HIS A 166 11.80 -5.73 -20.29
CA HIS A 166 11.49 -4.46 -19.62
C HIS A 166 11.92 -3.25 -20.45
N HIS A 167 13.11 -3.28 -21.05
CA HIS A 167 13.54 -2.23 -21.99
C HIS A 167 12.60 -2.10 -23.19
N ASP A 168 12.11 -3.22 -23.74
CA ASP A 168 11.16 -3.21 -24.85
C ASP A 168 9.79 -2.64 -24.43
N LEU A 169 9.27 -3.01 -23.25
CA LEU A 169 8.04 -2.44 -22.72
C LEU A 169 8.18 -0.93 -22.43
N GLN A 170 9.31 -0.50 -21.86
CA GLN A 170 9.60 0.93 -21.67
C GLN A 170 9.58 1.68 -23.00
N LYS A 171 10.26 1.16 -24.02
CA LYS A 171 10.26 1.74 -25.36
C LYS A 171 8.85 1.83 -25.94
N LEU A 172 8.06 0.75 -25.83
CA LEU A 172 6.67 0.72 -26.27
C LEU A 172 5.82 1.81 -25.58
N CYS A 173 5.97 1.97 -24.26
CA CYS A 173 5.26 3.02 -23.53
C CYS A 173 5.58 4.40 -24.09
N LYS A 174 6.87 4.68 -24.35
CA LYS A 174 7.29 5.99 -24.86
C LYS A 174 6.91 6.24 -26.33
N GLU A 175 6.81 5.18 -27.13
CA GLU A 175 6.30 5.25 -28.50
C GLU A 175 4.78 5.58 -28.53
N LEU A 176 4.02 5.01 -27.61
CA LEU A 176 2.57 5.21 -27.52
C LEU A 176 2.20 6.50 -26.77
N ASP A 177 2.93 6.81 -25.70
CA ASP A 177 2.69 8.00 -24.88
C ASP A 177 4.03 8.60 -24.36
N PRO A 178 4.61 9.56 -25.08
CA PRO A 178 5.84 10.24 -24.64
C PRO A 178 5.60 11.25 -23.50
N THR A 179 4.36 11.48 -23.10
CA THR A 179 3.99 12.56 -22.15
C THR A 179 3.91 12.09 -20.70
N ARG A 180 3.66 10.78 -20.47
CA ARG A 180 3.55 10.23 -19.13
C ARG A 180 4.81 9.47 -18.74
N SER A 181 5.10 9.49 -17.44
CA SER A 181 6.22 8.76 -16.88
C SER A 181 5.88 7.28 -16.70
N THR A 182 6.91 6.44 -16.81
CA THR A 182 6.83 5.01 -16.52
C THR A 182 7.45 4.71 -15.16
N THR A 183 7.03 3.62 -14.52
CA THR A 183 7.57 3.19 -13.24
C THR A 183 7.48 1.67 -13.06
N ILE A 184 8.29 1.14 -12.15
CA ILE A 184 8.30 -0.26 -11.70
C ILE A 184 8.05 -0.28 -10.20
N ALA A 185 7.32 -1.28 -9.70
CA ALA A 185 7.23 -1.60 -8.29
C ALA A 185 8.18 -2.76 -7.95
N HIS A 186 9.36 -2.45 -7.44
CA HIS A 186 10.34 -3.45 -7.03
C HIS A 186 9.95 -4.12 -5.71
N VAL A 187 10.24 -5.41 -5.58
CA VAL A 187 10.15 -6.09 -4.29
C VAL A 187 11.29 -5.65 -3.36
N SER A 188 11.06 -5.61 -2.05
CA SER A 188 12.02 -5.08 -1.04
C SER A 188 13.47 -5.57 -1.17
N HIS A 189 13.67 -6.81 -1.63
CA HIS A 189 15.00 -7.40 -1.75
C HIS A 189 15.68 -7.19 -3.12
N THR A 190 15.07 -6.42 -4.02
CA THR A 190 15.71 -6.04 -5.29
C THR A 190 16.99 -5.26 -4.99
N PRO A 191 18.16 -5.69 -5.52
CA PRO A 191 19.41 -4.95 -5.34
C PRO A 191 19.30 -3.54 -5.90
N THR A 192 19.76 -2.55 -5.14
CA THR A 192 19.62 -1.13 -5.51
C THR A 192 20.56 -0.68 -6.63
N ASP A 193 21.54 -1.52 -6.98
CA ASP A 193 22.51 -1.35 -8.07
C ASP A 193 22.29 -2.36 -9.22
N GLY A 194 21.13 -3.02 -9.23
CA GLY A 194 20.82 -4.08 -10.20
C GLY A 194 20.44 -3.57 -11.59
N PRO A 195 20.44 -4.45 -12.61
CA PRO A 195 20.18 -4.06 -14.01
C PRO A 195 18.72 -3.71 -14.31
N MET A 196 17.84 -3.79 -13.32
CA MET A 196 16.43 -3.37 -13.44
C MET A 196 16.25 -1.87 -13.17
N HIS A 197 17.26 -1.20 -12.55
CA HIS A 197 17.21 0.24 -12.33
C HIS A 197 17.53 1.00 -13.63
N HIS A 198 17.05 2.24 -13.71
CA HIS A 198 17.17 3.13 -14.87
C HIS A 198 16.50 2.61 -16.16
N ILE A 199 15.64 1.58 -16.06
CA ILE A 199 14.82 1.16 -17.20
C ILE A 199 13.63 2.10 -17.37
N THR A 200 12.96 2.44 -16.26
CA THR A 200 11.81 3.34 -16.24
C THR A 200 12.22 4.76 -15.84
N ASP A 201 11.32 5.72 -16.07
CA ASP A 201 11.59 7.12 -15.71
C ASP A 201 11.64 7.31 -14.19
N LEU A 202 10.91 6.51 -13.43
CA LEU A 202 10.77 6.56 -11.98
C LEU A 202 10.93 5.15 -11.39
N GLU A 203 11.46 5.09 -10.18
CA GLU A 203 11.61 3.84 -9.44
C GLU A 203 10.73 3.82 -8.20
N SER A 204 10.24 2.64 -7.82
CA SER A 204 9.45 2.47 -6.62
C SER A 204 9.68 1.10 -5.99
N TYR A 205 9.52 1.03 -4.68
CA TYR A 205 9.68 -0.20 -3.91
C TYR A 205 8.45 -0.54 -3.11
N ASN A 206 8.16 -1.84 -3.03
CA ASN A 206 7.22 -2.41 -2.07
C ASN A 206 7.98 -2.71 -0.79
N HIS A 207 7.83 -1.85 0.24
CA HIS A 207 8.56 -1.99 1.50
C HIS A 207 7.64 -2.41 2.64
N TYR A 208 8.02 -3.54 3.28
CA TYR A 208 7.26 -4.12 4.38
C TYR A 208 8.14 -4.40 5.61
N PHE A 209 9.16 -3.57 5.85
CA PHE A 209 9.95 -3.66 7.09
C PHE A 209 9.04 -3.39 8.29
N GLY A 210 9.14 -4.29 9.30
CA GLY A 210 8.21 -4.30 10.43
C GLY A 210 6.94 -5.11 10.20
N TRP A 211 6.81 -5.80 9.03
CA TRP A 211 5.75 -6.77 8.80
C TRP A 211 6.26 -8.11 8.26
N TYR A 212 6.91 -8.14 7.09
CA TYR A 212 7.47 -9.37 6.52
C TYR A 212 8.92 -9.63 6.93
N GLY A 213 9.62 -8.63 7.40
CA GLY A 213 11.00 -8.70 7.88
C GLY A 213 11.45 -7.38 8.47
N GLY A 214 12.61 -7.33 9.09
CA GLY A 214 13.15 -6.12 9.69
C GLY A 214 12.28 -5.53 10.80
N LYS A 215 12.54 -4.26 11.12
CA LYS A 215 11.77 -3.44 12.06
C LYS A 215 11.13 -2.28 11.33
N ILE A 216 10.10 -1.68 11.91
CA ILE A 216 9.44 -0.49 11.34
C ILE A 216 10.46 0.64 11.15
N GLU A 217 11.36 0.80 12.12
CA GLU A 217 12.39 1.84 12.15
C GLU A 217 13.45 1.70 11.05
N ASP A 218 13.55 0.54 10.41
CA ASP A 218 14.49 0.31 9.30
C ASP A 218 14.07 1.05 8.01
N ASN A 219 12.79 1.40 7.86
CA ASN A 219 12.28 2.07 6.65
C ASN A 219 12.96 3.43 6.41
N GLY A 220 12.97 4.32 7.40
CA GLY A 220 13.55 5.66 7.23
C GLY A 220 15.02 5.63 6.81
N PRO A 221 15.92 4.96 7.55
CA PRO A 221 17.33 4.82 7.20
C PRO A 221 17.57 4.19 5.83
N TRP A 222 16.74 3.22 5.42
CA TRP A 222 16.85 2.62 4.09
C TRP A 222 16.55 3.64 2.98
N LEU A 223 15.48 4.42 3.14
CA LEU A 223 15.09 5.47 2.20
C LEU A 223 16.20 6.53 2.06
N ASP A 224 16.74 7.01 3.19
CA ASP A 224 17.82 8.00 3.21
C ASP A 224 19.09 7.47 2.56
N LYS A 225 19.44 6.20 2.83
CA LYS A 225 20.59 5.54 2.23
C LYS A 225 20.43 5.42 0.71
N PHE A 226 19.27 4.96 0.23
CA PHE A 226 19.00 4.85 -1.19
C PHE A 226 19.16 6.20 -1.90
N HIS A 227 18.54 7.24 -1.36
CA HIS A 227 18.61 8.59 -1.93
C HIS A 227 20.05 9.13 -1.97
N ALA A 228 20.86 8.85 -0.94
CA ALA A 228 22.25 9.27 -0.90
C ALA A 228 23.14 8.49 -1.89
N GLU A 229 22.87 7.20 -2.09
CA GLU A 229 23.63 6.34 -3.01
C GLU A 229 23.21 6.50 -4.49
N HIS A 230 21.96 6.91 -4.74
CA HIS A 230 21.38 7.07 -6.08
C HIS A 230 20.73 8.47 -6.25
N PRO A 231 21.52 9.54 -6.24
CA PRO A 231 20.99 10.91 -6.24
C PRO A 231 20.32 11.34 -7.55
N ASP A 232 20.41 10.53 -8.59
CA ASP A 232 19.80 10.74 -9.91
C ASP A 232 18.49 9.96 -10.08
N ILE A 233 18.10 9.11 -9.11
CA ILE A 233 16.87 8.31 -9.16
C ILE A 233 15.74 9.00 -8.40
N CYS A 234 14.58 9.14 -9.05
CA CYS A 234 13.35 9.53 -8.40
C CYS A 234 12.74 8.32 -7.68
N LEU A 235 12.86 8.28 -6.34
CA LEU A 235 12.37 7.15 -5.53
C LEU A 235 10.93 7.37 -5.06
N GLY A 236 10.10 6.33 -5.20
CA GLY A 236 8.77 6.21 -4.61
C GLY A 236 8.63 4.95 -3.74
N VAL A 237 7.56 4.89 -2.97
CA VAL A 237 7.16 3.69 -2.22
C VAL A 237 5.79 3.24 -2.72
N SER A 238 5.81 2.17 -3.54
CA SER A 238 4.62 1.67 -4.23
C SER A 238 3.69 0.87 -3.33
N GLU A 239 4.25 0.24 -2.28
CA GLU A 239 3.47 -0.45 -1.26
C GLU A 239 4.16 -0.40 0.10
N TYR A 240 3.37 -0.20 1.13
CA TYR A 240 3.74 -0.38 2.54
C TYR A 240 2.48 -0.59 3.37
N GLY A 241 2.55 -1.38 4.44
CA GLY A 241 1.40 -1.64 5.29
C GLY A 241 1.54 -2.93 6.09
N CYS A 242 0.67 -3.12 7.03
CA CYS A 242 0.54 -4.35 7.80
C CYS A 242 -0.93 -4.68 8.02
N GLU A 243 -1.23 -5.93 8.39
CA GLU A 243 -2.61 -6.34 8.60
C GLU A 243 -3.15 -5.82 9.94
N GLY A 244 -4.43 -5.40 9.93
CA GLY A 244 -5.19 -5.05 11.11
C GLY A 244 -6.58 -5.68 11.04
N ILE A 245 -6.88 -6.58 11.96
CA ILE A 245 -8.16 -7.26 12.08
C ILE A 245 -8.93 -6.62 13.22
N ILE A 246 -10.06 -6.01 12.90
CA ILE A 246 -10.82 -5.13 13.81
C ILE A 246 -11.38 -5.79 15.06
N ASN A 247 -11.32 -7.11 15.16
CA ASN A 247 -11.78 -7.87 16.32
C ASN A 247 -10.66 -8.26 17.29
N TRP A 248 -9.40 -8.09 16.88
CA TRP A 248 -8.24 -8.46 17.69
C TRP A 248 -7.58 -7.22 18.25
N HIS A 249 -7.28 -7.25 19.53
CA HIS A 249 -6.80 -6.11 20.28
C HIS A 249 -5.65 -6.50 21.23
N SER A 250 -4.73 -5.56 21.44
CA SER A 250 -3.62 -5.72 22.37
C SER A 250 -3.24 -4.36 22.98
N SER A 251 -3.05 -4.35 24.30
CA SER A 251 -2.43 -3.20 24.99
C SER A 251 -0.92 -3.11 24.76
N THR A 252 -0.30 -4.18 24.21
CA THR A 252 1.13 -4.30 23.89
C THR A 252 1.30 -4.82 22.47
N PRO A 253 0.94 -4.02 21.44
CA PRO A 253 0.92 -4.47 20.05
C PRO A 253 2.32 -4.87 19.57
N GLN A 254 2.39 -5.97 18.80
CA GLN A 254 3.63 -6.54 18.28
C GLN A 254 3.50 -6.91 16.81
N CYS A 255 4.64 -6.93 16.11
CA CYS A 255 4.69 -7.40 14.73
C CYS A 255 4.07 -8.80 14.58
N LYS A 256 3.20 -8.96 13.58
CA LYS A 256 2.45 -10.20 13.30
C LYS A 256 1.38 -10.55 14.34
N ASP A 257 0.95 -9.63 15.16
CA ASP A 257 -0.18 -9.86 16.05
C ASP A 257 -1.55 -9.62 15.38
N TYR A 258 -1.56 -9.02 14.19
CA TYR A 258 -2.73 -8.71 13.38
C TYR A 258 -3.74 -7.78 14.06
N THR A 259 -3.36 -7.13 15.17
CA THR A 259 -4.24 -6.20 15.87
C THR A 259 -4.37 -4.88 15.11
N GLU A 260 -5.49 -4.21 15.32
CA GLU A 260 -5.68 -2.85 14.80
C GLU A 260 -4.68 -1.86 15.44
N GLU A 261 -4.30 -2.11 16.70
CA GLU A 261 -3.32 -1.31 17.43
C GLU A 261 -1.91 -1.42 16.82
N TYR A 262 -1.49 -2.63 16.36
CA TYR A 262 -0.22 -2.76 15.64
C TYR A 262 -0.26 -2.07 14.27
N GLN A 263 -1.38 -2.19 13.56
CA GLN A 263 -1.55 -1.46 12.30
C GLN A 263 -1.42 0.05 12.51
N ALA A 264 -1.99 0.58 13.59
CA ALA A 264 -1.86 1.98 13.95
C ALA A 264 -0.39 2.39 14.20
N VAL A 265 0.34 1.63 15.03
CA VAL A 265 1.77 1.88 15.33
C VAL A 265 2.63 1.86 14.05
N TYR A 266 2.40 0.89 13.18
CA TYR A 266 3.11 0.78 11.90
C TYR A 266 2.90 2.04 11.04
N HIS A 267 1.65 2.43 10.86
CA HIS A 267 1.30 3.56 10.00
C HIS A 267 1.69 4.91 10.60
N GLU A 268 1.74 5.05 11.93
CA GLU A 268 2.23 6.25 12.62
C GLU A 268 3.69 6.53 12.24
N TYR A 269 4.53 5.51 12.28
CA TYR A 269 5.93 5.65 11.86
C TYR A 269 6.04 5.99 10.38
N MET A 270 5.31 5.29 9.52
CA MET A 270 5.40 5.49 8.07
C MET A 270 4.87 6.86 7.64
N ALA A 271 3.78 7.34 8.24
CA ALA A 271 3.25 8.67 7.93
C ALA A 271 4.27 9.77 8.25
N GLN A 272 4.91 9.70 9.42
CA GLN A 272 5.97 10.63 9.81
C GLN A 272 7.21 10.49 8.92
N ALA A 273 7.62 9.26 8.61
CA ALA A 273 8.77 9.01 7.74
C ALA A 273 8.61 9.65 6.35
N PHE A 274 7.39 9.67 5.80
CA PHE A 274 7.12 10.34 4.52
C PHE A 274 6.93 11.85 4.64
N GLU A 275 6.42 12.35 5.75
CA GLU A 275 6.36 13.80 6.01
C GLU A 275 7.76 14.41 6.07
N ASP A 276 8.71 13.70 6.70
CA ASP A 276 10.12 14.10 6.80
C ASP A 276 10.89 14.00 5.46
N ARG A 277 10.32 13.30 4.45
CA ARG A 277 10.97 13.03 3.15
C ARG A 277 10.11 13.49 1.96
N PRO A 278 9.93 14.80 1.76
CA PRO A 278 9.10 15.33 0.68
C PRO A 278 9.66 15.04 -0.72
N TRP A 279 10.93 14.63 -0.82
CA TRP A 279 11.56 14.21 -2.06
C TRP A 279 11.07 12.85 -2.58
N ILE A 280 10.44 12.01 -1.75
CA ILE A 280 9.76 10.79 -2.20
C ILE A 280 8.58 11.20 -3.08
N TRP A 281 8.67 10.91 -4.38
CA TRP A 281 7.71 11.40 -5.35
C TRP A 281 6.29 10.90 -5.11
N ALA A 282 6.12 9.65 -4.64
CA ALA A 282 4.84 9.07 -4.24
C ALA A 282 4.98 8.00 -3.17
N SER A 283 3.96 7.86 -2.34
CA SER A 283 3.80 6.75 -1.41
C SER A 283 2.36 6.23 -1.45
N HIS A 284 2.19 4.90 -1.52
CA HIS A 284 0.88 4.26 -1.61
C HIS A 284 0.72 3.21 -0.51
N VAL A 285 -0.24 3.43 0.40
CA VAL A 285 -0.61 2.43 1.40
C VAL A 285 -1.12 1.17 0.71
N TRP A 286 -0.63 0.03 1.11
CA TRP A 286 -1.20 -1.25 0.75
C TRP A 286 -2.08 -1.75 1.89
N ASN A 287 -3.38 -1.56 1.82
CA ASN A 287 -4.24 -1.14 0.73
C ASN A 287 -5.31 -0.16 1.27
N MET A 288 -6.09 0.49 0.40
CA MET A 288 -7.24 1.27 0.88
C MET A 288 -8.29 0.41 1.54
N PHE A 289 -8.59 -0.74 0.93
CA PHE A 289 -9.61 -1.67 1.39
C PHE A 289 -9.00 -3.04 1.68
N ASP A 290 -9.53 -3.74 2.69
CA ASP A 290 -9.36 -5.18 2.75
C ASP A 290 -9.93 -5.80 1.48
N PHE A 291 -9.30 -6.84 0.95
CA PHE A 291 -9.70 -7.44 -0.32
C PHE A 291 -9.62 -8.96 -0.31
N GLY A 292 -10.34 -9.59 -1.25
CA GLY A 292 -10.32 -11.04 -1.44
C GLY A 292 -9.03 -11.51 -2.09
N CYS A 293 -8.42 -12.54 -1.51
CA CYS A 293 -7.26 -13.24 -2.07
C CYS A 293 -7.37 -14.71 -1.70
N ALA A 294 -8.00 -15.51 -2.58
CA ALA A 294 -8.37 -16.90 -2.29
C ALA A 294 -7.21 -17.79 -1.85
N ALA A 295 -6.01 -17.51 -2.39
CA ALA A 295 -4.80 -18.25 -2.07
C ALA A 295 -4.16 -17.89 -0.71
N ARG A 296 -4.64 -16.80 -0.06
CA ARG A 296 -3.97 -16.25 1.11
C ARG A 296 -4.41 -16.93 2.40
N ASN A 297 -3.43 -17.40 3.17
CA ASN A 297 -3.64 -17.91 4.53
C ASN A 297 -2.38 -17.65 5.37
N GLU A 298 -2.17 -16.40 5.77
CA GLU A 298 -0.95 -15.94 6.44
C GLU A 298 -1.13 -15.70 7.95
N GLY A 299 -2.13 -16.35 8.56
CA GLY A 299 -2.41 -16.21 9.99
C GLY A 299 -3.50 -15.19 10.34
N GLY A 300 -4.00 -14.44 9.34
CA GLY A 300 -5.19 -13.61 9.46
C GLY A 300 -6.47 -14.36 9.07
N VAL A 301 -7.40 -13.65 8.46
CA VAL A 301 -8.61 -14.28 7.89
C VAL A 301 -8.25 -14.97 6.57
N ALA A 302 -8.49 -16.29 6.50
CA ALA A 302 -8.21 -17.07 5.29
C ALA A 302 -8.97 -16.50 4.07
N GLY A 303 -8.29 -16.44 2.92
CA GLY A 303 -8.84 -15.92 1.67
C GLY A 303 -9.00 -14.39 1.64
N ARG A 304 -8.37 -13.68 2.58
CA ARG A 304 -8.45 -12.22 2.67
C ARG A 304 -7.10 -11.58 2.98
N ASN A 305 -6.85 -10.43 2.38
CA ASN A 305 -5.81 -9.50 2.81
C ASN A 305 -6.46 -8.43 3.69
N ASN A 306 -6.00 -8.27 4.93
CA ASN A 306 -6.57 -7.33 5.90
C ASN A 306 -5.67 -6.09 6.12
N LYS A 307 -4.84 -5.73 5.12
CA LYS A 307 -4.01 -4.52 5.18
C LYS A 307 -4.77 -3.23 4.85
N GLY A 308 -6.07 -3.33 4.53
CA GLY A 308 -6.91 -2.19 4.23
C GLY A 308 -6.98 -1.18 5.38
N LEU A 309 -7.10 0.09 5.05
CA LEU A 309 -7.51 1.15 5.99
C LEU A 309 -9.01 1.07 6.28
N VAL A 310 -9.76 0.41 5.41
CA VAL A 310 -11.20 0.19 5.49
C VAL A 310 -11.49 -1.29 5.26
N THR A 311 -12.48 -1.83 5.97
CA THR A 311 -12.89 -3.24 5.81
C THR A 311 -13.44 -3.53 4.41
N ILE A 312 -13.38 -4.81 3.97
CA ILE A 312 -13.80 -5.25 2.61
C ILE A 312 -15.27 -4.89 2.29
N ASP A 313 -16.13 -4.78 3.30
CA ASP A 313 -17.54 -4.39 3.16
C ASP A 313 -17.76 -2.87 3.12
N ARG A 314 -16.69 -2.08 3.19
CA ARG A 314 -16.66 -0.60 3.21
C ARG A 314 -17.34 0.03 4.43
N LYS A 315 -17.71 -0.74 5.46
CA LYS A 315 -18.47 -0.23 6.61
C LYS A 315 -17.61 0.35 7.71
N THR A 316 -16.41 -0.20 7.91
CA THR A 316 -15.56 0.19 9.02
C THR A 316 -14.25 0.83 8.53
N ARG A 317 -14.07 2.09 8.89
CA ARG A 317 -12.77 2.77 8.82
C ARG A 317 -11.96 2.36 10.04
N LYS A 318 -10.76 1.83 9.83
CA LYS A 318 -9.84 1.45 10.91
C LYS A 318 -9.15 2.69 11.48
N ASP A 319 -8.51 2.57 12.64
CA ASP A 319 -7.83 3.71 13.26
C ASP A 319 -6.77 4.33 12.35
N SER A 320 -6.06 3.51 11.57
CA SER A 320 -5.07 3.98 10.58
C SER A 320 -5.67 4.86 9.47
N PHE A 321 -6.96 4.72 9.14
CA PHE A 321 -7.65 5.64 8.22
C PHE A 321 -7.64 7.07 8.77
N TYR A 322 -7.99 7.23 10.03
CA TYR A 322 -8.05 8.54 10.70
C TYR A 322 -6.67 9.13 10.97
N LEU A 323 -5.64 8.28 11.11
CA LEU A 323 -4.26 8.75 11.13
C LEU A 323 -3.92 9.47 9.83
N TYR A 324 -4.15 8.83 8.68
CA TYR A 324 -3.88 9.47 7.40
C TYR A 324 -4.78 10.67 7.14
N GLN A 325 -6.03 10.65 7.59
CA GLN A 325 -6.88 11.82 7.55
C GLN A 325 -6.27 13.00 8.34
N ALA A 326 -5.65 12.73 9.49
CA ALA A 326 -4.94 13.75 10.25
C ALA A 326 -3.72 14.32 9.51
N TYR A 327 -3.01 13.50 8.71
CA TYR A 327 -1.85 13.94 7.93
C TYR A 327 -2.23 14.62 6.61
N TRP A 328 -3.29 14.17 5.94
CA TRP A 328 -3.56 14.51 4.55
C TRP A 328 -4.69 15.50 4.33
N THR A 329 -5.51 15.80 5.37
CA THR A 329 -6.62 16.74 5.26
C THR A 329 -6.34 18.06 5.99
N LYS A 330 -7.04 19.10 5.55
CA LYS A 330 -6.94 20.45 6.15
C LYS A 330 -8.12 20.78 7.08
N ASP A 331 -9.26 20.16 6.87
CA ASP A 331 -10.45 20.37 7.70
C ASP A 331 -10.20 19.83 9.10
N PRO A 332 -10.56 20.60 10.17
CA PRO A 332 -10.33 20.17 11.53
C PRO A 332 -10.93 18.80 11.81
N MET A 333 -10.10 17.87 12.27
CA MET A 333 -10.51 16.52 12.65
C MET A 333 -9.91 16.10 13.99
N VAL A 334 -10.60 15.19 14.68
CA VAL A 334 -10.12 14.50 15.87
C VAL A 334 -10.74 13.09 15.91
N HIS A 335 -9.95 12.09 16.28
CA HIS A 335 -10.40 10.71 16.39
C HIS A 335 -9.75 10.02 17.60
N ILE A 336 -10.56 9.42 18.45
CA ILE A 336 -10.10 8.60 19.58
C ILE A 336 -9.93 7.16 19.09
N ASN A 337 -8.71 6.63 19.16
CA ASN A 337 -8.39 5.28 18.77
C ASN A 337 -8.92 4.22 19.73
N GLY A 338 -8.98 2.96 19.24
CA GLY A 338 -9.32 1.82 20.05
C GLY A 338 -10.79 1.76 20.45
N ARG A 339 -11.69 2.35 19.64
CA ARG A 339 -13.13 2.31 19.89
C ARG A 339 -13.72 0.90 19.84
N ARG A 340 -13.07 -0.04 19.16
CA ARG A 340 -13.43 -1.46 19.09
C ARG A 340 -12.80 -2.28 20.22
N TYR A 341 -11.67 -1.82 20.76
CA TYR A 341 -11.10 -2.30 22.02
C TYR A 341 -11.87 -1.66 23.20
N ALA A 342 -13.18 -1.91 23.24
CA ALA A 342 -14.10 -1.19 24.14
C ALA A 342 -14.06 -1.69 25.58
N GLN A 343 -13.82 -2.99 25.80
CA GLN A 343 -13.74 -3.61 27.12
C GLN A 343 -12.28 -3.77 27.54
N ARG A 344 -11.86 -3.05 28.55
CA ARG A 344 -10.46 -3.01 29.01
C ARG A 344 -10.33 -3.39 30.47
N ALA A 345 -9.35 -4.27 30.74
CA ALA A 345 -8.97 -4.61 32.12
C ALA A 345 -7.91 -3.63 32.64
N GLY A 346 -7.78 -3.53 33.96
CA GLY A 346 -6.77 -2.70 34.63
C GLY A 346 -7.32 -1.39 35.18
N GLU A 347 -6.53 -0.73 36.04
CA GLU A 347 -6.90 0.52 36.70
C GLU A 347 -6.76 1.73 35.77
N THR A 348 -5.83 1.67 34.84
CA THR A 348 -5.56 2.72 33.85
C THR A 348 -5.48 2.13 32.46
N THR A 349 -5.76 2.94 31.45
CA THR A 349 -5.61 2.58 30.04
C THR A 349 -4.96 3.72 29.26
N GLU A 350 -4.16 3.36 28.27
CA GLU A 350 -3.67 4.33 27.31
C GLU A 350 -4.77 4.65 26.29
N VAL A 351 -4.95 5.93 26.04
CA VAL A 351 -5.86 6.47 25.02
C VAL A 351 -5.06 7.30 24.04
N LYS A 352 -5.04 6.85 22.80
CA LYS A 352 -4.39 7.54 21.70
C LYS A 352 -5.45 8.34 20.92
N VAL A 353 -5.10 9.56 20.53
CA VAL A 353 -5.99 10.43 19.76
C VAL A 353 -5.24 10.95 18.53
N TYR A 354 -5.87 10.89 17.37
CA TYR A 354 -5.38 11.50 16.14
C TYR A 354 -6.07 12.83 15.88
N SER A 355 -5.30 13.83 15.46
CA SER A 355 -5.85 15.14 15.06
C SER A 355 -4.87 15.88 14.16
N ASN A 356 -5.41 16.68 13.23
CA ASN A 356 -4.65 17.66 12.46
C ASN A 356 -4.54 19.02 13.14
N GLN A 357 -5.04 19.14 14.38
CA GLN A 357 -4.90 20.32 15.22
C GLN A 357 -3.74 20.12 16.18
N ASP A 358 -3.03 21.19 16.53
CA ASP A 358 -1.84 21.14 17.39
C ASP A 358 -2.15 20.90 18.88
N CYS A 359 -3.43 20.99 19.26
CA CYS A 359 -3.86 20.88 20.63
C CYS A 359 -5.13 20.02 20.76
N VAL A 360 -5.10 19.06 21.68
CA VAL A 360 -6.23 18.17 22.00
C VAL A 360 -6.49 18.19 23.50
N THR A 361 -7.75 18.42 23.88
CA THR A 361 -8.22 18.25 25.27
C THR A 361 -9.06 16.98 25.37
N LEU A 362 -8.72 16.12 26.32
CA LEU A 362 -9.48 14.89 26.61
C LEU A 362 -10.28 15.04 27.90
N TYR A 363 -11.50 14.57 27.85
CA TYR A 363 -12.42 14.49 29.02
C TYR A 363 -12.80 13.03 29.27
N LEU A 364 -12.89 12.66 30.56
CA LEU A 364 -13.40 11.37 31.02
C LEU A 364 -14.64 11.63 31.89
N ASN A 365 -15.79 11.07 31.55
CA ASN A 365 -17.05 11.21 32.27
C ASN A 365 -17.38 12.69 32.57
N GLY A 366 -17.12 13.58 31.63
CA GLY A 366 -17.35 15.01 31.71
C GLY A 366 -16.30 15.80 32.49
N LYS A 367 -15.29 15.16 33.05
CA LYS A 367 -14.14 15.83 33.73
C LYS A 367 -12.95 15.89 32.82
N GLU A 368 -12.27 17.00 32.78
CA GLU A 368 -11.03 17.15 32.03
C GLU A 368 -9.95 16.23 32.58
N VAL A 369 -9.35 15.41 31.70
CA VAL A 369 -8.15 14.59 31.97
C VAL A 369 -6.90 15.43 31.78
N GLY A 370 -6.89 16.24 30.72
CA GLY A 370 -5.78 17.12 30.39
C GLY A 370 -5.83 17.62 28.96
N THR A 371 -4.96 18.57 28.68
CA THR A 371 -4.73 19.14 27.35
C THR A 371 -3.29 18.87 26.93
N GLN A 372 -3.09 18.37 25.73
CA GLN A 372 -1.77 18.10 25.17
C GLN A 372 -1.54 18.88 23.87
N GLN A 373 -0.27 19.21 23.63
CA GLN A 373 0.23 19.73 22.36
C GLN A 373 1.14 18.67 21.75
N ALA A 374 0.85 18.26 20.56
CA ALA A 374 1.64 17.27 19.81
C ALA A 374 1.37 17.41 18.31
N HIS A 375 2.16 16.69 17.51
CA HIS A 375 1.97 16.61 16.07
C HIS A 375 1.24 15.31 15.73
N ARG A 376 -0.02 15.41 15.29
CA ARG A 376 -0.89 14.34 14.79
C ARG A 376 -1.29 13.26 15.79
N VAL A 377 -0.42 12.85 16.71
CA VAL A 377 -0.63 11.73 17.62
C VAL A 377 -0.50 12.20 19.07
N PHE A 378 -1.59 12.06 19.84
CA PHE A 378 -1.69 12.51 21.21
C PHE A 378 -1.91 11.31 22.14
N HIS A 379 -1.20 11.23 23.26
CA HIS A 379 -1.25 10.12 24.20
C HIS A 379 -1.75 10.57 25.57
N PHE A 380 -2.76 9.89 26.10
CA PHE A 380 -3.32 10.15 27.41
C PHE A 380 -3.38 8.86 28.23
N THR A 381 -3.00 8.90 29.49
CA THR A 381 -3.25 7.81 30.44
C THR A 381 -4.51 8.15 31.23
N VAL A 382 -5.48 7.24 31.25
CA VAL A 382 -6.82 7.48 31.83
C VAL A 382 -7.10 6.45 32.91
N ALA A 383 -7.52 6.89 34.09
CA ALA A 383 -8.00 6.01 35.16
C ALA A 383 -9.48 5.70 34.94
N LEU A 384 -9.81 4.45 34.61
CA LEU A 384 -11.20 4.03 34.36
C LEU A 384 -11.96 3.82 35.66
N ALA A 385 -13.19 4.38 35.75
CA ALA A 385 -14.16 4.02 36.78
C ALA A 385 -14.80 2.65 36.47
N GLU A 386 -15.34 1.99 37.47
CA GLU A 386 -16.07 0.71 37.29
C GLU A 386 -17.24 0.88 36.30
N GLY A 387 -17.36 -0.07 35.37
CA GLY A 387 -18.35 -0.06 34.32
C GLY A 387 -18.04 0.90 33.18
N PHE A 388 -19.05 1.61 32.68
CA PHE A 388 -18.92 2.44 31.48
C PHE A 388 -18.26 3.79 31.74
N ASN A 389 -17.35 4.14 30.84
CA ASN A 389 -16.58 5.37 30.84
C ASN A 389 -16.71 6.07 29.49
N THR A 390 -17.15 7.30 29.48
CA THR A 390 -17.28 8.12 28.27
C THR A 390 -16.06 8.99 28.12
N LEU A 391 -15.35 8.85 27.00
CA LEU A 391 -14.25 9.71 26.58
C LEU A 391 -14.72 10.69 25.51
N LEU A 392 -14.37 11.96 25.66
CA LEU A 392 -14.61 13.03 24.70
C LEU A 392 -13.28 13.73 24.40
N ALA A 393 -12.84 13.71 23.16
CA ALA A 393 -11.73 14.50 22.68
C ALA A 393 -12.23 15.75 21.94
N VAL A 394 -11.59 16.88 22.20
CA VAL A 394 -11.88 18.17 21.56
C VAL A 394 -10.61 18.77 20.99
N ALA A 395 -10.64 19.12 19.70
CA ALA A 395 -9.53 19.74 18.99
C ALA A 395 -10.05 20.85 18.06
N GLY A 396 -9.90 22.10 18.46
CA GLY A 396 -10.51 23.23 17.75
C GLY A 396 -12.03 23.11 17.70
N SER A 397 -12.59 23.04 16.50
CA SER A 397 -14.04 22.82 16.27
C SER A 397 -14.43 21.34 16.22
N ALA A 398 -13.46 20.43 16.09
CA ALA A 398 -13.70 19.00 15.97
C ALA A 398 -13.89 18.35 17.35
N LYS A 399 -14.76 17.33 17.39
CA LYS A 399 -15.04 16.53 18.58
C LYS A 399 -15.24 15.07 18.20
N ASP A 400 -14.75 14.16 19.04
CA ASP A 400 -15.02 12.74 18.94
C ASP A 400 -15.31 12.15 20.32
N CYS A 401 -16.20 11.18 20.38
CA CYS A 401 -16.66 10.57 21.61
C CYS A 401 -16.71 9.05 21.47
N ILE A 402 -16.17 8.34 22.45
CA ILE A 402 -16.28 6.88 22.56
C ILE A 402 -16.72 6.48 23.98
N THR A 403 -17.21 5.25 24.12
CA THR A 403 -17.47 4.63 25.41
C THR A 403 -16.60 3.41 25.59
N LEU A 404 -15.88 3.34 26.69
CA LEU A 404 -15.13 2.17 27.13
C LEU A 404 -15.81 1.57 28.37
N GLU A 405 -15.66 0.27 28.55
CA GLU A 405 -16.13 -0.44 29.75
C GLU A 405 -14.92 -1.00 30.51
N LYS A 406 -14.80 -0.66 31.80
CA LYS A 406 -13.84 -1.32 32.67
C LYS A 406 -14.39 -2.69 33.03
N VAL A 407 -13.62 -3.73 32.79
CA VAL A 407 -13.95 -5.12 33.07
C VAL A 407 -12.87 -5.76 33.94
N GLU A 408 -13.22 -6.81 34.68
CA GLU A 408 -12.24 -7.56 35.47
C GLU A 408 -11.25 -8.29 34.56
N LYS A 409 -11.75 -8.85 33.43
CA LYS A 409 -10.97 -9.55 32.42
C LYS A 409 -11.49 -9.21 31.04
N GLU A 410 -10.56 -8.97 30.11
CA GLU A 410 -10.87 -8.71 28.70
C GLU A 410 -11.53 -9.93 28.03
N PRO A 411 -12.43 -9.68 27.06
CA PRO A 411 -13.06 -10.76 26.29
C PRO A 411 -12.04 -11.67 25.61
N ALA A 412 -12.27 -12.97 25.67
CA ALA A 412 -11.40 -13.95 25.01
C ALA A 412 -11.34 -13.76 23.47
N CYS A 413 -12.36 -13.13 22.87
CA CYS A 413 -12.39 -12.84 21.44
C CYS A 413 -11.38 -11.74 21.00
N TYR A 414 -10.79 -10.99 21.94
CA TYR A 414 -9.71 -10.05 21.66
C TYR A 414 -8.36 -10.75 21.52
N THR A 415 -8.25 -11.96 22.08
CA THR A 415 -7.03 -12.75 22.06
C THR A 415 -6.84 -13.37 20.68
N LEU A 416 -5.65 -13.17 20.13
CA LEU A 416 -5.24 -13.83 18.89
C LEU A 416 -5.23 -15.36 19.07
N PRO A 417 -5.59 -16.13 18.02
CA PRO A 417 -5.33 -17.56 17.99
C PRO A 417 -3.85 -17.87 18.25
N GLU A 418 -3.55 -19.00 18.91
CA GLU A 418 -2.17 -19.42 19.12
C GLU A 418 -1.40 -19.50 17.80
N PHE A 419 -0.12 -19.16 17.83
CA PHE A 419 0.73 -19.07 16.62
C PHE A 419 0.78 -20.36 15.82
N ASN A 420 0.63 -21.52 16.49
CA ASN A 420 0.60 -22.86 15.86
C ASN A 420 -0.68 -23.11 15.03
N GLU A 421 -1.73 -22.34 15.24
CA GLU A 421 -2.97 -22.37 14.45
C GLU A 421 -2.90 -21.43 13.25
N ARG A 422 -1.91 -20.53 13.24
CA ARG A 422 -1.63 -19.66 12.12
C ARG A 422 -0.78 -20.42 11.14
N GLN A 423 -1.38 -20.83 10.04
CA GLN A 423 -0.62 -21.55 9.04
C GLN A 423 0.47 -20.68 8.40
N GLU A 424 1.49 -21.37 7.95
CA GLU A 424 2.71 -20.87 7.32
C GLU A 424 2.50 -19.66 6.42
N GLY A 425 3.23 -18.59 6.69
CA GLY A 425 3.16 -17.29 6.07
C GLY A 425 3.25 -17.21 4.55
N VAL A 426 3.84 -16.16 4.06
CA VAL A 426 3.92 -15.70 2.66
C VAL A 426 4.08 -16.81 1.59
N ALA A 427 4.63 -17.97 1.95
CA ALA A 427 4.82 -19.11 1.05
C ALA A 427 3.53 -19.69 0.43
N ASN A 428 2.35 -19.44 1.01
CA ASN A 428 1.13 -20.10 0.55
C ASN A 428 0.62 -19.61 -0.81
N TRP A 429 0.65 -18.31 -1.07
CA TRP A 429 0.18 -17.81 -2.36
C TRP A 429 1.20 -18.01 -3.48
N PHE A 430 2.51 -18.05 -3.16
CA PHE A 430 3.55 -18.44 -4.10
C PHE A 430 3.41 -19.89 -4.56
N LYS A 431 3.01 -20.81 -3.69
CA LYS A 431 2.77 -22.23 -4.03
C LYS A 431 1.64 -22.40 -5.05
N GLN A 432 0.71 -21.45 -5.15
CA GLN A 432 -0.44 -21.52 -6.05
C GLN A 432 -0.24 -20.75 -7.36
N MET A 433 0.85 -19.98 -7.49
CA MET A 433 1.16 -19.25 -8.73
C MET A 433 1.66 -20.16 -9.87
N GLY A 434 1.17 -21.38 -9.91
CA GLY A 434 1.58 -22.42 -10.84
C GLY A 434 2.97 -22.91 -10.45
N SER A 435 3.17 -24.19 -10.40
CA SER A 435 4.50 -24.74 -10.35
C SER A 435 5.31 -24.09 -11.46
N LEU A 436 6.18 -23.12 -11.12
CA LEU A 436 7.44 -23.09 -11.81
C LEU A 436 7.83 -24.55 -11.85
N ASP A 437 8.03 -25.09 -13.02
CA ASP A 437 8.48 -26.46 -13.19
C ASP A 437 9.90 -26.54 -12.59
N LEU A 438 9.94 -26.48 -11.23
CA LEU A 438 11.14 -26.74 -10.44
C LEU A 438 11.53 -28.22 -10.54
N GLU A 439 10.71 -29.02 -11.24
CA GLU A 439 10.98 -30.39 -11.65
C GLU A 439 11.78 -30.45 -12.95
N SER A 440 12.15 -29.34 -13.57
CA SER A 440 13.27 -29.37 -14.50
C SER A 440 14.46 -29.93 -13.73
N PRO A 441 15.04 -31.06 -14.13
CA PRO A 441 16.08 -31.72 -13.36
C PRO A 441 17.34 -30.85 -13.37
N MET A 442 17.46 -29.94 -12.40
CA MET A 442 18.76 -29.39 -12.07
C MET A 442 19.56 -30.56 -11.47
N GLU A 443 20.46 -31.13 -12.24
CA GLU A 443 21.43 -32.07 -11.75
C GLU A 443 22.49 -31.29 -10.95
N PHE A 444 22.50 -31.52 -9.65
CA PHE A 444 23.55 -31.00 -8.79
C PHE A 444 24.70 -32.01 -8.71
N PRO A 445 25.96 -31.58 -8.74
CA PRO A 445 27.09 -32.49 -8.58
C PRO A 445 26.99 -33.28 -7.28
N GLU A 446 27.27 -34.57 -7.29
CA GLU A 446 27.35 -35.38 -6.07
C GLU A 446 28.39 -34.81 -5.09
N GLY A 447 28.06 -34.82 -3.82
CA GLY A 447 28.96 -34.34 -2.75
C GLY A 447 28.88 -32.83 -2.44
N TYR A 448 27.97 -32.10 -3.08
CA TYR A 448 27.69 -30.70 -2.78
C TYR A 448 26.30 -30.51 -2.24
N TYR A 449 26.16 -29.60 -1.26
CA TYR A 449 24.85 -29.11 -0.83
C TYR A 449 24.19 -28.27 -1.91
N ASN A 450 22.87 -28.32 -1.99
CA ASN A 450 22.12 -27.63 -3.02
C ASN A 450 20.77 -27.09 -2.49
N ILE A 451 20.04 -26.33 -3.30
CA ILE A 451 18.77 -25.69 -2.92
C ILE A 451 17.62 -26.68 -2.63
N LYS A 452 17.78 -27.97 -2.94
CA LYS A 452 16.80 -29.03 -2.61
C LYS A 452 17.07 -29.66 -1.25
N ASP A 453 18.24 -29.41 -0.65
CA ASP A 453 18.58 -29.95 0.66
C ASP A 453 17.78 -29.22 1.75
N SER A 454 17.24 -29.96 2.69
CA SER A 454 16.50 -29.37 3.80
C SER A 454 17.41 -28.60 4.74
N MET A 455 16.88 -27.59 5.43
CA MET A 455 17.62 -26.89 6.50
C MET A 455 18.12 -27.83 7.58
N ALA A 456 17.37 -28.91 7.86
CA ALA A 456 17.77 -29.95 8.81
C ALA A 456 18.98 -30.78 8.32
N GLU A 457 19.13 -30.93 7.00
CA GLU A 457 20.29 -31.58 6.40
C GLU A 457 21.51 -30.65 6.44
N LEU A 458 21.33 -29.40 6.06
CA LEU A 458 22.36 -28.36 6.08
C LEU A 458 22.89 -28.09 7.51
N ALA A 459 22.00 -28.14 8.51
CA ALA A 459 22.38 -27.96 9.92
C ALA A 459 23.26 -29.08 10.50
N LYS A 460 23.37 -30.23 9.83
CA LYS A 460 24.30 -31.30 10.21
C LYS A 460 25.76 -30.97 9.86
N ASN A 461 26.01 -29.95 9.04
CA ASN A 461 27.33 -29.51 8.64
C ASN A 461 27.52 -28.04 9.03
N GLU A 462 28.40 -27.78 10.00
CA GLU A 462 28.62 -26.43 10.56
C GLU A 462 29.07 -25.40 9.50
N GLU A 463 29.90 -25.80 8.53
CA GLU A 463 30.36 -24.89 7.46
C GLU A 463 29.23 -24.54 6.48
N ALA A 464 28.45 -25.54 6.05
CA ALA A 464 27.30 -25.32 5.19
C ALA A 464 26.24 -24.45 5.87
N PHE A 465 25.95 -24.72 7.13
CA PHE A 465 24.99 -23.93 7.92
C PHE A 465 25.48 -22.49 8.09
N ALA A 466 26.76 -22.27 8.36
CA ALA A 466 27.34 -20.92 8.50
C ALA A 466 27.20 -20.10 7.20
N ILE A 467 27.37 -20.73 6.03
CA ILE A 467 27.19 -20.07 4.75
C ILE A 467 25.73 -19.67 4.55
N VAL A 468 24.79 -20.58 4.82
CA VAL A 468 23.36 -20.31 4.70
C VAL A 468 22.91 -19.26 5.71
N ALA A 469 23.36 -19.34 6.97
CA ALA A 469 23.04 -18.35 7.99
C ALA A 469 23.55 -16.95 7.59
N LYS A 470 24.74 -16.86 7.00
CA LYS A 470 25.29 -15.60 6.48
C LYS A 470 24.47 -15.07 5.30
N ALA A 471 24.05 -15.92 4.38
CA ALA A 471 23.22 -15.54 3.25
C ALA A 471 21.83 -15.07 3.70
N VAL A 472 21.20 -15.79 4.62
CA VAL A 472 19.90 -15.41 5.19
C VAL A 472 20.03 -14.08 5.93
N LYS A 473 21.08 -13.88 6.71
CA LYS A 473 21.31 -12.60 7.40
C LYS A 473 21.49 -11.44 6.44
N LEU A 474 22.20 -11.63 5.33
CA LEU A 474 22.40 -10.61 4.29
C LEU A 474 21.07 -10.22 3.60
N VAL A 475 20.20 -11.19 3.38
CA VAL A 475 18.95 -10.98 2.62
C VAL A 475 17.79 -10.54 3.52
N THR A 476 17.72 -11.08 4.75
CA THR A 476 16.54 -10.88 5.63
C THR A 476 16.85 -10.12 6.92
N ASN A 477 18.13 -9.82 7.19
CA ASN A 477 18.65 -9.32 8.46
C ASN A 477 18.30 -10.22 9.68
N PHE A 478 17.92 -11.48 9.44
CA PHE A 478 17.56 -12.45 10.46
C PHE A 478 18.75 -13.35 10.78
N ASP A 479 19.08 -13.53 12.09
CA ASP A 479 20.11 -14.46 12.54
C ASP A 479 19.54 -15.86 12.71
N LEU A 480 19.89 -16.81 11.83
CA LEU A 480 19.66 -18.23 12.07
C LEU A 480 20.60 -18.70 13.19
N LYS A 481 20.02 -19.19 14.26
CA LYS A 481 20.74 -19.78 15.41
C LYS A 481 20.67 -21.29 15.38
#